data_33e7d9d54b20f14516e0f7f6c6a026bd
#
_entry.id   33e7d9d54b20f14516e0f7f6c6a026bd
#
_cell.length_a   1.000
_cell.length_b   1.000
_cell.length_c   1.000
_cell.angle_alpha   90.00
_cell.angle_beta   90.00
_cell.angle_gamma   90.00
#
_symmetry.space_group_name_H-M   'P 1'
#
loop_
_entity.id
_entity.type
_entity.pdbx_description
1 polymer ?
#
loop_
_entity_poly.entity_id
_entity_poly.type
_entity_poly.pdbx_seq_one_letter_code
_entity_poly.pdbx_strand_id
1 'polypeptide(L)'
;MSGSGTPTQEPIDAAGLSLGIVAGTWHAEIADSLLARALACARAAGVSSPTVVRVPGALELPVVAQALAQTHDAVVALGVVVRGGTPHFEYVCDSVTAGLTRVSLDAGTPVGNGVLTTEGEQQARDRAGMDDSGEDKGWEATAAALQTALVLRELRAPKQATGFGISPAAGTA
;
A
#
# COMPACT_ATOMS: atom_id res chain seq x y z
N MET A 1 10.20 5.15 3.86
CA MET A 1 10.96 5.94 4.84
C MET A 1 11.47 4.96 5.87
N SER A 2 12.71 5.08 6.27
CA SER A 2 13.35 4.13 7.19
C SER A 2 14.11 4.88 8.27
N GLY A 3 14.25 4.30 9.45
CA GLY A 3 15.04 4.84 10.56
C GLY A 3 14.23 5.57 11.63
N SER A 4 14.90 6.47 12.36
CA SER A 4 14.32 7.25 13.47
C SER A 4 13.17 8.15 12.97
N GLY A 5 12.07 8.20 13.70
CA GLY A 5 10.89 9.01 13.36
C GLY A 5 9.70 8.21 12.80
N THR A 6 9.76 6.87 12.87
CA THR A 6 8.59 6.04 12.58
C THR A 6 7.48 6.36 13.59
N PRO A 7 6.27 6.78 13.16
CA PRO A 7 5.18 7.07 14.06
C PRO A 7 4.72 5.79 14.78
N THR A 8 4.19 5.92 15.99
CA THR A 8 3.52 4.83 16.67
C THR A 8 2.33 4.38 15.82
N GLN A 9 2.27 3.09 15.52
CA GLN A 9 1.17 2.55 14.73
C GLN A 9 -0.06 2.39 15.63
N GLU A 10 -1.09 3.19 15.37
CA GLU A 10 -2.41 3.00 15.96
C GLU A 10 -3.09 1.78 15.33
N PRO A 11 -3.96 1.07 16.08
CA PRO A 11 -4.78 0.00 15.52
C PRO A 11 -5.61 0.51 14.34
N ILE A 12 -5.61 -0.26 13.24
CA ILE A 12 -6.34 0.10 12.02
C ILE A 12 -7.59 -0.76 11.96
N ASP A 13 -8.76 -0.15 11.87
CA ASP A 13 -10.01 -0.84 11.53
C ASP A 13 -10.35 -0.57 10.06
N ALA A 14 -9.94 -1.51 9.21
CA ALA A 14 -10.21 -1.51 7.78
C ALA A 14 -11.25 -2.56 7.38
N ALA A 15 -12.07 -3.00 8.32
CA ALA A 15 -13.15 -3.92 8.01
C ALA A 15 -14.05 -3.36 6.89
N GLY A 16 -14.34 -4.19 5.90
CA GLY A 16 -15.13 -3.82 4.74
C GLY A 16 -14.34 -3.12 3.62
N LEU A 17 -13.05 -2.83 3.77
CA LEU A 17 -12.20 -2.45 2.64
C LEU A 17 -11.74 -3.68 1.86
N SER A 18 -11.66 -3.54 0.54
CA SER A 18 -11.04 -4.49 -0.37
C SER A 18 -9.56 -4.16 -0.60
N LEU A 19 -8.68 -5.15 -0.50
CA LEU A 19 -7.24 -5.00 -0.64
C LEU A 19 -6.69 -5.89 -1.74
N GLY A 20 -5.98 -5.30 -2.71
CA GLY A 20 -5.17 -5.99 -3.69
C GLY A 20 -3.69 -5.99 -3.30
N ILE A 21 -3.02 -7.14 -3.41
CA ILE A 21 -1.58 -7.25 -3.17
C ILE A 21 -0.93 -7.84 -4.42
N VAL A 22 0.03 -7.13 -5.00
CA VAL A 22 0.90 -7.66 -6.05
C VAL A 22 2.31 -7.84 -5.51
N ALA A 23 2.91 -9.03 -5.70
CA ALA A 23 4.21 -9.36 -5.16
C ALA A 23 5.12 -9.99 -6.24
N GLY A 24 6.34 -9.49 -6.35
CA GLY A 24 7.38 -10.07 -7.20
C GLY A 24 7.85 -11.44 -6.69
N THR A 25 8.57 -12.19 -7.56
CA THR A 25 9.12 -13.51 -7.21
C THR A 25 10.66 -13.53 -7.07
N TRP A 26 11.34 -12.46 -7.43
CA TRP A 26 12.78 -12.34 -7.22
C TRP A 26 13.10 -12.28 -5.72
N HIS A 27 14.23 -12.90 -5.33
CA HIS A 27 14.62 -13.06 -3.92
C HIS A 27 13.49 -13.70 -3.09
N ALA A 28 13.08 -14.92 -3.49
CA ALA A 28 11.85 -15.57 -3.03
C ALA A 28 11.64 -15.54 -1.51
N GLU A 29 12.66 -15.84 -0.73
CA GLU A 29 12.58 -15.85 0.74
C GLU A 29 12.20 -14.47 1.31
N ILE A 30 12.80 -13.39 0.78
CA ILE A 30 12.53 -12.01 1.19
C ILE A 30 11.14 -11.57 0.70
N ALA A 31 10.82 -11.88 -0.56
CA ALA A 31 9.53 -11.54 -1.16
C ALA A 31 8.36 -12.27 -0.48
N ASP A 32 8.56 -13.52 -0.07
CA ASP A 32 7.56 -14.29 0.65
C ASP A 32 7.37 -13.77 2.09
N SER A 33 8.45 -13.33 2.75
CA SER A 33 8.36 -12.66 4.05
C SER A 33 7.55 -11.36 3.94
N LEU A 34 7.88 -10.48 2.99
CA LEU A 34 7.11 -9.25 2.75
C LEU A 34 5.61 -9.54 2.56
N LEU A 35 5.28 -10.56 1.75
CA LEU A 35 3.90 -10.96 1.52
C LEU A 35 3.23 -11.49 2.80
N ALA A 36 3.92 -12.32 3.56
CA ALA A 36 3.40 -12.85 4.82
C ALA A 36 3.10 -11.73 5.82
N ARG A 37 3.98 -10.72 5.89
CA ARG A 37 3.82 -9.55 6.76
C ARG A 37 2.69 -8.63 6.30
N ALA A 38 2.52 -8.43 4.99
CA ALA A 38 1.40 -7.70 4.41
C ALA A 38 0.06 -8.38 4.74
N LEU A 39 -0.02 -9.70 4.59
CA LEU A 39 -1.19 -10.49 4.95
C LEU A 39 -1.49 -10.47 6.45
N ALA A 40 -0.44 -10.46 7.30
CA ALA A 40 -0.60 -10.33 8.74
C ALA A 40 -1.20 -8.97 9.12
N CYS A 41 -0.71 -7.87 8.51
CA CYS A 41 -1.27 -6.53 8.69
C CYS A 41 -2.74 -6.46 8.24
N ALA A 42 -3.05 -6.99 7.05
CA ALA A 42 -4.42 -7.01 6.52
C ALA A 42 -5.38 -7.72 7.48
N ARG A 43 -4.99 -8.90 8.00
CA ARG A 43 -5.79 -9.63 9.01
C ARG A 43 -5.98 -8.83 10.29
N ALA A 44 -4.91 -8.23 10.81
CA ALA A 44 -4.97 -7.42 12.03
C ALA A 44 -5.88 -6.19 11.86
N ALA A 45 -5.96 -5.64 10.65
CA ALA A 45 -6.83 -4.54 10.28
C ALA A 45 -8.28 -4.96 9.92
N GLY A 46 -8.63 -6.24 10.02
CA GLY A 46 -9.99 -6.74 9.74
C GLY A 46 -10.31 -6.97 8.27
N VAL A 47 -9.33 -6.94 7.36
CA VAL A 47 -9.53 -7.28 5.95
C VAL A 47 -9.59 -8.80 5.80
N SER A 48 -10.74 -9.34 5.38
CA SER A 48 -11.00 -10.78 5.42
C SER A 48 -10.39 -11.58 4.27
N SER A 49 -10.30 -11.02 3.08
CA SER A 49 -9.92 -11.76 1.86
C SER A 49 -9.13 -10.87 0.89
N PRO A 50 -7.86 -10.58 1.16
CA PRO A 50 -7.02 -9.85 0.21
C PRO A 50 -6.85 -10.64 -1.10
N THR A 51 -6.95 -9.96 -2.24
CA THR A 51 -6.57 -10.54 -3.54
C THR A 51 -5.05 -10.53 -3.67
N VAL A 52 -4.42 -11.67 -3.90
CA VAL A 52 -2.97 -11.80 -4.05
C VAL A 52 -2.61 -12.22 -5.46
N VAL A 53 -1.71 -11.47 -6.11
CA VAL A 53 -1.17 -11.76 -7.44
C VAL A 53 0.34 -11.79 -7.38
N ARG A 54 0.96 -12.81 -8.02
CA ARG A 54 2.43 -12.90 -8.15
C ARG A 54 2.85 -12.51 -9.57
N VAL A 55 3.95 -11.78 -9.67
CA VAL A 55 4.55 -11.33 -10.92
C VAL A 55 6.04 -11.68 -10.97
N PRO A 56 6.66 -11.78 -12.18
CA PRO A 56 8.07 -12.16 -12.28
C PRO A 56 9.01 -11.23 -11.50
N GLY A 57 8.89 -9.91 -11.67
CA GLY A 57 9.82 -8.97 -11.07
C GLY A 57 9.20 -7.64 -10.70
N ALA A 58 10.04 -6.67 -10.33
CA ALA A 58 9.58 -5.37 -9.88
C ALA A 58 8.99 -4.51 -11.01
N LEU A 59 9.48 -4.65 -12.24
CA LEU A 59 8.98 -3.88 -13.39
C LEU A 59 7.54 -4.20 -13.77
N GLU A 60 7.04 -5.39 -13.43
CA GLU A 60 5.66 -5.81 -13.68
C GLU A 60 4.69 -5.34 -12.61
N LEU A 61 5.18 -4.86 -11.46
CA LEU A 61 4.32 -4.41 -10.36
C LEU A 61 3.38 -3.26 -10.75
N PRO A 62 3.82 -2.19 -11.43
CA PRO A 62 2.94 -1.05 -11.71
C PRO A 62 1.73 -1.41 -12.58
N VAL A 63 1.90 -2.20 -13.63
CA VAL A 63 0.78 -2.54 -14.53
C VAL A 63 -0.25 -3.44 -13.85
N VAL A 64 0.18 -4.35 -12.97
CA VAL A 64 -0.74 -5.20 -12.20
C VAL A 64 -1.37 -4.42 -11.05
N ALA A 65 -0.62 -3.53 -10.40
CA ALA A 65 -1.17 -2.60 -9.41
C ALA A 65 -2.26 -1.71 -10.01
N GLN A 66 -2.07 -1.24 -11.26
CA GLN A 66 -3.09 -0.47 -11.98
C GLN A 66 -4.38 -1.26 -12.20
N ALA A 67 -4.27 -2.53 -12.57
CA ALA A 67 -5.44 -3.39 -12.75
C ALA A 67 -6.17 -3.63 -11.41
N LEU A 68 -5.44 -3.90 -10.32
CA LEU A 68 -6.00 -4.06 -8.98
C LEU A 68 -6.67 -2.79 -8.48
N ALA A 69 -6.09 -1.63 -8.74
CA ALA A 69 -6.61 -0.32 -8.31
C ALA A 69 -8.00 0.02 -8.91
N GLN A 70 -8.41 -0.64 -9.98
CA GLN A 70 -9.75 -0.47 -10.58
C GLN A 70 -10.87 -1.13 -9.76
N THR A 71 -10.51 -2.10 -8.91
CA THR A 71 -11.50 -2.97 -8.24
C THR A 71 -11.30 -3.08 -6.73
N HIS A 72 -10.26 -2.44 -6.19
CA HIS A 72 -9.93 -2.48 -4.77
C HIS A 72 -9.82 -1.07 -4.18
N ASP A 73 -10.12 -0.95 -2.90
CA ASP A 73 -10.03 0.31 -2.15
C ASP A 73 -8.59 0.70 -1.82
N ALA A 74 -7.70 -0.29 -1.75
CA ALA A 74 -6.27 -0.12 -1.55
C ALA A 74 -5.48 -1.18 -2.31
N VAL A 75 -4.26 -0.85 -2.71
CA VAL A 75 -3.31 -1.78 -3.33
C VAL A 75 -1.99 -1.74 -2.57
N VAL A 76 -1.30 -2.88 -2.50
CA VAL A 76 0.08 -2.97 -2.00
C VAL A 76 0.94 -3.64 -3.05
N ALA A 77 2.07 -3.03 -3.37
CA ALA A 77 3.07 -3.58 -4.27
C ALA A 77 4.33 -3.97 -3.47
N LEU A 78 4.70 -5.24 -3.55
CA LEU A 78 5.83 -5.83 -2.83
C LEU A 78 6.87 -6.34 -3.81
N GLY A 79 8.13 -6.00 -3.59
CA GLY A 79 9.21 -6.43 -4.46
C GLY A 79 10.57 -6.22 -3.85
N VAL A 80 11.59 -6.78 -4.50
CA VAL A 80 12.97 -6.67 -4.06
C VAL A 80 13.84 -6.34 -5.26
N VAL A 81 14.55 -5.23 -5.17
CA VAL A 81 15.54 -4.78 -6.16
C VAL A 81 16.86 -4.60 -5.42
N VAL A 82 17.82 -5.47 -5.71
CA VAL A 82 19.17 -5.40 -5.13
C VAL A 82 20.12 -4.89 -6.21
N ARG A 83 21.03 -3.99 -5.82
CA ARG A 83 22.01 -3.41 -6.73
C ARG A 83 22.90 -4.50 -7.34
N GLY A 84 22.92 -4.54 -8.65
CA GLY A 84 23.82 -5.37 -9.45
C GLY A 84 25.01 -4.58 -9.98
N GLY A 85 25.80 -5.22 -10.85
CA GLY A 85 27.02 -4.64 -11.44
C GLY A 85 26.80 -3.63 -12.57
N THR A 86 25.57 -3.27 -12.90
CA THR A 86 25.24 -2.38 -14.02
C THR A 86 24.27 -1.27 -13.58
N PRO A 87 24.14 -0.15 -14.32
CA PRO A 87 23.18 0.92 -14.04
C PRO A 87 21.70 0.50 -14.11
N HIS A 88 21.41 -0.74 -14.45
CA HIS A 88 20.03 -1.25 -14.55
C HIS A 88 19.23 -1.08 -13.25
N PHE A 89 19.91 -1.13 -12.11
CA PHE A 89 19.30 -0.92 -10.79
C PHE A 89 18.58 0.43 -10.69
N GLU A 90 19.23 1.52 -11.11
CA GLU A 90 18.67 2.88 -11.05
C GLU A 90 17.42 2.98 -11.91
N TYR A 91 17.47 2.43 -13.13
CA TYR A 91 16.35 2.47 -14.06
C TYR A 91 15.15 1.65 -13.56
N VAL A 92 15.40 0.49 -12.95
CA VAL A 92 14.33 -0.31 -12.33
C VAL A 92 13.70 0.43 -11.16
N CYS A 93 14.51 0.97 -10.24
CA CYS A 93 14.01 1.71 -9.07
C CYS A 93 13.18 2.92 -9.48
N ASP A 94 13.66 3.70 -10.45
CA ASP A 94 12.95 4.89 -10.95
C ASP A 94 11.64 4.51 -11.64
N SER A 95 11.67 3.55 -12.56
CA SER A 95 10.50 3.08 -13.31
C SER A 95 9.41 2.55 -12.38
N VAL A 96 9.77 1.74 -11.39
CA VAL A 96 8.81 1.16 -10.43
C VAL A 96 8.21 2.26 -9.55
N THR A 97 9.04 3.12 -8.99
CA THR A 97 8.60 4.19 -8.09
C THR A 97 7.69 5.17 -8.82
N ALA A 98 8.10 5.66 -10.00
CA ALA A 98 7.29 6.55 -10.83
C ALA A 98 5.98 5.86 -11.28
N GLY A 99 6.06 4.60 -11.69
CA GLY A 99 4.91 3.81 -12.12
C GLY A 99 3.86 3.63 -11.02
N LEU A 100 4.26 3.20 -9.82
CA LEU A 100 3.35 3.02 -8.68
C LEU A 100 2.74 4.35 -8.20
N THR A 101 3.53 5.43 -8.18
CA THR A 101 3.04 6.77 -7.85
C THR A 101 1.97 7.21 -8.85
N ARG A 102 2.22 7.03 -10.14
CA ARG A 102 1.27 7.36 -11.19
C ARG A 102 -0.02 6.56 -11.06
N VAL A 103 0.07 5.24 -10.84
CA VAL A 103 -1.11 4.38 -10.62
C VAL A 103 -1.97 4.92 -9.48
N SER A 104 -1.35 5.27 -8.36
CA SER A 104 -2.07 5.79 -7.20
C SER A 104 -2.83 7.08 -7.51
N LEU A 105 -2.19 8.02 -8.22
CA LEU A 105 -2.80 9.30 -8.58
C LEU A 105 -3.87 9.15 -9.66
N ASP A 106 -3.58 8.41 -10.75
CA ASP A 106 -4.50 8.26 -11.88
C ASP A 106 -5.78 7.48 -11.49
N ALA A 107 -5.65 6.45 -10.64
CA ALA A 107 -6.78 5.68 -10.15
C ALA A 107 -7.49 6.34 -8.96
N GLY A 108 -6.83 7.26 -8.26
CA GLY A 108 -7.30 7.79 -6.99
C GLY A 108 -7.38 6.72 -5.89
N THR A 109 -6.60 5.64 -6.02
CA THR A 109 -6.56 4.50 -5.10
C THR A 109 -5.16 4.45 -4.47
N PRO A 110 -5.04 4.38 -3.13
CA PRO A 110 -3.72 4.35 -2.50
C PRO A 110 -2.97 3.08 -2.87
N VAL A 111 -1.70 3.25 -3.23
CA VAL A 111 -0.76 2.16 -3.51
C VAL A 111 0.35 2.20 -2.47
N GLY A 112 0.34 1.25 -1.54
CA GLY A 112 1.42 1.05 -0.59
C GLY A 112 2.65 0.50 -1.29
N ASN A 113 3.75 1.26 -1.27
CA ASN A 113 5.01 0.85 -1.89
C ASN A 113 5.89 0.10 -0.88
N GLY A 114 5.85 -1.23 -0.92
CA GLY A 114 6.71 -2.15 -0.19
C GLY A 114 7.82 -2.75 -1.06
N VAL A 115 8.27 -2.03 -2.08
CA VAL A 115 9.40 -2.44 -2.91
C VAL A 115 10.70 -2.03 -2.25
N LEU A 116 11.50 -3.02 -1.87
CA LEU A 116 12.83 -2.80 -1.31
C LEU A 116 13.82 -2.46 -2.43
N THR A 117 14.54 -1.37 -2.26
CA THR A 117 15.63 -0.94 -3.16
C THR A 117 16.90 -0.82 -2.33
N THR A 118 17.80 -1.79 -2.45
CA THR A 118 18.91 -1.96 -1.50
C THR A 118 20.24 -2.19 -2.20
N GLU A 119 21.32 -1.80 -1.54
CA GLU A 119 22.70 -2.02 -2.05
C GLU A 119 23.13 -3.49 -1.98
N GLY A 120 22.50 -4.29 -1.13
CA GLY A 120 22.79 -5.70 -0.96
C GLY A 120 21.63 -6.47 -0.35
N GLU A 121 21.69 -7.79 -0.44
CA GLU A 121 20.64 -8.68 0.03
C GLU A 121 20.41 -8.58 1.55
N GLN A 122 21.47 -8.40 2.34
CA GLN A 122 21.33 -8.25 3.79
C GLN A 122 20.48 -7.03 4.16
N GLN A 123 20.66 -5.90 3.47
CA GLN A 123 19.80 -4.73 3.69
C GLN A 123 18.32 -5.02 3.37
N ALA A 124 18.05 -5.88 2.40
CA ALA A 124 16.69 -6.28 2.06
C ALA A 124 16.11 -7.19 3.16
N ARG A 125 16.89 -8.16 3.68
CA ARG A 125 16.50 -9.01 4.80
C ARG A 125 16.16 -8.19 6.04
N ASP A 126 17.01 -7.23 6.39
CA ASP A 126 16.82 -6.35 7.57
C ASP A 126 15.51 -5.54 7.53
N ARG A 127 14.83 -5.49 6.37
CA ARG A 127 13.60 -4.71 6.12
C ARG A 127 12.37 -5.56 5.78
N ALA A 128 12.54 -6.86 5.74
CA ALA A 128 11.48 -7.75 5.25
C ALA A 128 10.52 -8.26 6.33
N GLY A 129 10.74 -7.90 7.61
CA GLY A 129 9.94 -8.39 8.72
C GLY A 129 10.20 -9.86 9.05
N MET A 130 11.41 -10.35 8.78
CA MET A 130 11.92 -11.65 9.23
C MET A 130 12.25 -11.60 10.73
N ASP A 131 12.53 -12.74 11.34
CA ASP A 131 12.73 -12.85 12.80
C ASP A 131 13.86 -11.92 13.33
N ASP A 132 14.88 -11.65 12.52
CA ASP A 132 16.03 -10.81 12.82
C ASP A 132 16.00 -9.43 12.14
N SER A 133 14.90 -9.10 11.44
CA SER A 133 14.75 -7.81 10.75
C SER A 133 14.53 -6.66 11.74
N GLY A 134 15.22 -5.55 11.50
CA GLY A 134 15.00 -4.30 12.24
C GLY A 134 13.78 -3.50 11.77
N GLU A 135 13.26 -3.80 10.57
CA GLU A 135 12.14 -3.11 9.96
C GLU A 135 11.17 -4.13 9.30
N ASP A 136 9.93 -3.73 9.08
CA ASP A 136 8.88 -4.58 8.48
C ASP A 136 8.13 -3.81 7.38
N LYS A 137 8.71 -3.76 6.18
CA LYS A 137 8.15 -2.99 5.08
C LYS A 137 6.90 -3.63 4.46
N GLY A 138 6.70 -4.93 4.63
CA GLY A 138 5.45 -5.59 4.24
C GLY A 138 4.26 -5.08 5.07
N TRP A 139 4.44 -5.04 6.37
CA TRP A 139 3.44 -4.48 7.30
C TRP A 139 3.25 -2.97 7.08
N GLU A 140 4.34 -2.20 7.11
CA GLU A 140 4.29 -0.75 7.02
C GLU A 140 3.60 -0.24 5.75
N ALA A 141 3.93 -0.82 4.57
CA ALA A 141 3.31 -0.45 3.31
C ALA A 141 1.81 -0.78 3.29
N THR A 142 1.42 -1.91 3.89
CA THR A 142 0.02 -2.33 3.98
C THR A 142 -0.76 -1.40 4.92
N ALA A 143 -0.21 -1.11 6.09
CA ALA A 143 -0.82 -0.18 7.04
C ALA A 143 -1.04 1.20 6.41
N ALA A 144 -0.02 1.74 5.73
CA ALA A 144 -0.11 3.04 5.06
C ALA A 144 -1.19 3.05 3.96
N ALA A 145 -1.29 1.99 3.15
CA ALA A 145 -2.32 1.89 2.11
C ALA A 145 -3.72 1.87 2.71
N LEU A 146 -3.96 1.06 3.74
CA LEU A 146 -5.26 0.94 4.40
C LEU A 146 -5.66 2.23 5.11
N GLN A 147 -4.75 2.86 5.86
CA GLN A 147 -5.01 4.14 6.51
C GLN A 147 -5.37 5.23 5.49
N THR A 148 -4.64 5.29 4.38
CA THR A 148 -4.91 6.25 3.31
C THR A 148 -6.27 5.99 2.65
N ALA A 149 -6.66 4.71 2.45
CA ALA A 149 -7.97 4.36 1.93
C ALA A 149 -9.11 4.79 2.85
N LEU A 150 -8.93 4.65 4.16
CA LEU A 150 -9.90 5.14 5.15
C LEU A 150 -10.08 6.66 5.07
N VAL A 151 -8.97 7.40 5.00
CA VAL A 151 -9.01 8.88 4.82
C VAL A 151 -9.73 9.26 3.53
N LEU A 152 -9.42 8.59 2.41
CA LEU A 152 -10.08 8.88 1.14
C LEU A 152 -11.57 8.54 1.17
N ARG A 153 -11.96 7.47 1.86
CA ARG A 153 -13.37 7.11 2.08
C ARG A 153 -14.12 8.23 2.82
N GLU A 154 -13.53 8.77 3.88
CA GLU A 154 -14.11 9.89 4.63
C GLU A 154 -14.22 11.17 3.78
N LEU A 155 -13.16 11.51 3.04
CA LEU A 155 -13.14 12.69 2.17
C LEU A 155 -14.17 12.62 1.04
N ARG A 156 -14.50 11.42 0.59
CA ARG A 156 -15.46 11.15 -0.49
C ARG A 156 -16.89 10.96 0.03
N ALA A 157 -17.08 10.81 1.33
CA ALA A 157 -18.41 10.68 1.91
C ALA A 157 -19.23 11.96 1.63
N PRO A 158 -20.53 11.84 1.30
CA PRO A 158 -21.40 13.00 1.11
C PRO A 158 -21.39 13.85 2.38
N LYS A 159 -21.03 15.12 2.26
CA LYS A 159 -21.18 16.07 3.37
C LYS A 159 -22.67 16.17 3.68
N GLN A 160 -23.07 15.86 4.91
CA GLN A 160 -24.44 16.16 5.36
C GLN A 160 -24.70 17.65 5.14
N ALA A 161 -25.67 17.96 4.28
CA ALA A 161 -26.13 19.33 4.13
C ALA A 161 -26.68 19.78 5.50
N THR A 162 -25.96 20.68 6.16
CA THR A 162 -26.54 21.42 7.29
C THR A 162 -27.65 22.26 6.71
N GLY A 163 -28.89 21.71 6.72
CA GLY A 163 -30.08 22.42 6.27
C GLY A 163 -30.29 23.63 7.16
N PHE A 164 -30.00 24.79 6.63
CA PHE A 164 -30.60 26.02 7.14
C PHE A 164 -32.11 25.94 6.83
N GLY A 165 -32.87 25.40 7.76
CA GLY A 165 -34.34 25.44 7.71
C GLY A 165 -34.80 26.87 7.79
N ILE A 166 -35.11 27.47 6.64
CA ILE A 166 -35.94 28.67 6.61
C ILE A 166 -37.38 28.19 6.92
N SER A 167 -37.82 28.34 8.16
CA SER A 167 -39.20 28.12 8.53
C SER A 167 -40.06 29.18 7.81
N PRO A 168 -41.07 28.81 7.01
CA PRO A 168 -41.96 29.80 6.44
C PRO A 168 -42.73 30.46 7.57
N ALA A 169 -42.62 31.77 7.66
CA ALA A 169 -43.40 32.56 8.60
C ALA A 169 -44.92 32.30 8.40
N ALA A 170 -45.59 31.87 9.46
CA ALA A 170 -47.03 31.71 9.45
C ALA A 170 -47.67 33.07 9.17
N GLY A 171 -48.29 33.22 8.01
CA GLY A 171 -49.14 34.36 7.71
C GLY A 171 -50.38 34.33 8.58
N THR A 172 -50.55 35.36 9.40
CA THR A 172 -51.81 35.67 10.08
C THR A 172 -52.72 36.37 9.09
N ALA A 173 -53.91 35.79 8.88
CA ALA A 173 -55.08 36.45 8.29
C ALA A 173 -55.74 37.29 9.33
#